data_0f3817fd72985f33b594b55223c5e160
#
_entry.id   0f3817fd72985f33b594b55223c5e160
#
_cell.length_a   1.000
_cell.length_b   1.000
_cell.length_c   1.000
_cell.angle_alpha   90.00
_cell.angle_beta   90.00
_cell.angle_gamma   90.00
#
_symmetry.space_group_name_H-M   'P 1'
#
loop_
_entity.id
_entity.type
_entity.pdbx_description
1 polymer ?
#
loop_
_entity_poly.entity_id
_entity_poly.type
_entity_poly.pdbx_seq_one_letter_code
_entity_poly.pdbx_strand_id
1 'polypeptide(L)'
;VEKKRMKRLAPLFFAVLALAAIGVVQGALSINGAGATFPYPMYSKWFDEYHKKSPDLQINYQSIGSGGGIKQVTEGTVDFGASDGPMNDEQLKAFQDKHGFSILHFPTVLGADVPTYNISGVTGELNFTPEAIAAIFLGKVTKWNDPLIAGANKGVNLPGSEIVVVHRSDGSGTTYIWTDYLSKVSDEWKNKVGKGTSVNWPVGLGGKGNEGVAGLIKQTPNAFGYVELIYAIQNNMPYGKVKNSSGQFIKADLAGVTAAAAGAAKNMPDDFRVSITDAPGKTAYPISSFTWLLIPSKFSDGSKRDAIKGFLKWMLTDGQNETEALSYAKLPKEVVAKETKALGNIQ
;
A
#
# COMPACT_ATOMS: atom_id res chain seq x y z
N VAL A 1 -90.93 13.89 -49.67
CA VAL A 1 -89.52 13.50 -49.66
C VAL A 1 -88.76 14.43 -48.67
N GLU A 2 -88.59 13.98 -47.45
CA GLU A 2 -87.98 14.73 -46.35
C GLU A 2 -86.45 14.52 -46.33
N LYS A 3 -85.65 15.60 -46.33
CA LYS A 3 -84.22 15.58 -46.14
C LYS A 3 -83.85 15.66 -44.65
N LYS A 4 -83.42 14.53 -44.04
CA LYS A 4 -82.84 14.48 -42.70
C LYS A 4 -81.45 15.14 -42.69
N ARG A 5 -81.30 16.22 -41.92
CA ARG A 5 -80.04 16.85 -41.59
C ARG A 5 -79.32 16.03 -40.51
N MET A 6 -78.17 15.47 -40.86
CA MET A 6 -77.24 14.81 -39.93
C MET A 6 -76.36 15.88 -39.27
N LYS A 7 -76.47 16.04 -37.95
CA LYS A 7 -75.62 16.85 -37.12
C LYS A 7 -74.24 16.13 -36.93
N ARG A 8 -73.16 16.72 -37.40
CA ARG A 8 -71.79 16.25 -37.15
C ARG A 8 -71.42 16.68 -35.74
N LEU A 9 -71.17 15.71 -34.82
CA LEU A 9 -70.52 15.88 -33.55
C LEU A 9 -69.00 15.85 -33.82
N ALA A 10 -68.33 16.94 -33.47
CA ALA A 10 -66.87 17.00 -33.48
C ALA A 10 -66.32 16.36 -32.18
N PRO A 11 -65.33 15.46 -32.24
CA PRO A 11 -64.71 14.97 -31.03
C PRO A 11 -63.69 16.00 -30.51
N LEU A 12 -63.85 16.41 -29.23
CA LEU A 12 -62.81 17.15 -28.47
C LEU A 12 -61.62 16.20 -28.23
N PHE A 13 -60.50 16.48 -28.88
CA PHE A 13 -59.24 15.86 -28.54
C PHE A 13 -58.68 16.54 -27.31
N PHE A 14 -58.74 15.88 -26.15
CA PHE A 14 -57.97 16.21 -24.96
C PHE A 14 -56.53 15.75 -25.19
N ALA A 15 -55.64 16.68 -25.52
CA ALA A 15 -54.20 16.43 -25.54
C ALA A 15 -53.69 16.45 -24.07
N VAL A 16 -53.55 15.26 -23.48
CA VAL A 16 -52.81 15.11 -22.21
C VAL A 16 -51.34 15.23 -22.52
N LEU A 17 -50.75 16.39 -22.21
CA LEU A 17 -49.29 16.59 -22.20
C LEU A 17 -48.72 15.80 -21.01
N ALA A 18 -48.27 14.56 -21.26
CA ALA A 18 -47.41 13.84 -20.31
C ALA A 18 -46.02 14.51 -20.34
N LEU A 19 -45.73 15.39 -19.38
CA LEU A 19 -44.37 15.78 -19.07
C LEU A 19 -43.64 14.53 -18.54
N ALA A 20 -42.96 13.82 -19.43
CA ALA A 20 -41.96 12.85 -19.04
C ALA A 20 -40.82 13.65 -18.38
N ALA A 21 -40.74 13.63 -17.05
CA ALA A 21 -39.57 14.04 -16.34
C ALA A 21 -38.43 13.07 -16.74
N ILE A 22 -37.64 13.46 -17.73
CA ILE A 22 -36.39 12.81 -18.04
C ILE A 22 -35.46 13.09 -16.84
N GLY A 23 -35.52 12.21 -15.85
CA GLY A 23 -34.49 12.17 -14.81
C GLY A 23 -33.15 11.96 -15.53
N VAL A 24 -32.32 12.98 -15.57
CA VAL A 24 -30.92 12.82 -15.97
C VAL A 24 -30.36 11.86 -14.94
N VAL A 25 -30.18 10.60 -15.33
CA VAL A 25 -29.37 9.64 -14.56
C VAL A 25 -27.95 10.20 -14.65
N GLN A 26 -27.57 10.99 -13.69
CA GLN A 26 -26.21 11.45 -13.54
C GLN A 26 -25.37 10.20 -13.27
N GLY A 27 -24.55 9.79 -14.24
CA GLY A 27 -23.68 8.63 -14.08
C GLY A 27 -22.82 8.81 -12.84
N ALA A 28 -22.55 7.73 -12.11
CA ALA A 28 -21.70 7.76 -10.92
C ALA A 28 -20.36 8.44 -11.24
N LEU A 29 -19.93 9.35 -10.37
CA LEU A 29 -18.62 9.99 -10.48
C LEU A 29 -17.54 8.93 -10.30
N SER A 30 -16.62 8.82 -11.25
CA SER A 30 -15.53 7.84 -11.20
C SER A 30 -14.20 8.50 -10.87
N ILE A 31 -13.53 7.98 -9.84
CA ILE A 31 -12.17 8.33 -9.44
C ILE A 31 -11.28 7.12 -9.70
N ASN A 32 -10.18 7.32 -10.42
CA ASN A 32 -9.26 6.25 -10.78
C ASN A 32 -7.90 6.44 -10.11
N GLY A 33 -7.44 5.41 -9.44
CA GLY A 33 -6.14 5.37 -8.81
C GLY A 33 -5.33 4.16 -9.21
N ALA A 34 -4.02 4.23 -9.00
CA ALA A 34 -3.12 3.10 -9.24
C ALA A 34 -1.91 3.16 -8.31
N GLY A 35 -1.32 2.01 -8.02
CA GLY A 35 -0.05 1.98 -7.30
C GLY A 35 0.18 0.77 -6.42
N ALA A 36 0.65 1.02 -5.21
CA ALA A 36 1.13 0.05 -4.25
C ALA A 36 0.22 -1.16 -4.06
N THR A 37 0.83 -2.36 -3.98
CA THR A 37 0.13 -3.60 -3.63
C THR A 37 0.07 -3.79 -2.11
N PHE A 38 0.98 -3.18 -1.38
CA PHE A 38 1.07 -3.24 0.08
C PHE A 38 -0.28 -2.91 0.76
N PRO A 39 -0.95 -1.76 0.49
CA PRO A 39 -2.22 -1.41 1.13
C PRO A 39 -3.46 -1.95 0.38
N TYR A 40 -3.30 -2.69 -0.72
CA TYR A 40 -4.41 -3.04 -1.60
C TYR A 40 -5.58 -3.73 -0.89
N PRO A 41 -5.37 -4.70 0.03
CA PRO A 41 -6.48 -5.30 0.77
C PRO A 41 -7.27 -4.27 1.59
N MET A 42 -6.59 -3.29 2.19
CA MET A 42 -7.24 -2.21 2.95
C MET A 42 -7.95 -1.22 2.03
N TYR A 43 -7.31 -0.81 0.93
CA TYR A 43 -7.91 0.11 -0.03
C TYR A 43 -9.15 -0.49 -0.69
N SER A 44 -9.10 -1.77 -1.06
CA SER A 44 -10.27 -2.48 -1.61
C SER A 44 -11.44 -2.45 -0.63
N LYS A 45 -11.20 -2.73 0.66
CA LYS A 45 -12.22 -2.65 1.69
C LYS A 45 -12.74 -1.22 1.87
N TRP A 46 -11.86 -0.24 1.96
CA TRP A 46 -12.26 1.16 2.15
C TRP A 46 -13.08 1.72 0.98
N PHE A 47 -12.72 1.39 -0.25
CA PHE A 47 -13.47 1.87 -1.43
C PHE A 47 -14.86 1.24 -1.49
N ASP A 48 -15.00 -0.04 -1.11
CA ASP A 48 -16.30 -0.71 -0.99
C ASP A 48 -17.17 -0.08 0.13
N GLU A 49 -16.62 0.10 1.32
CA GLU A 49 -17.35 0.71 2.46
C GLU A 49 -17.71 2.18 2.18
N TYR A 50 -16.80 2.93 1.56
CA TYR A 50 -17.09 4.32 1.20
C TYR A 50 -18.13 4.43 0.08
N HIS A 51 -18.13 3.51 -0.88
CA HIS A 51 -19.18 3.43 -1.92
C HIS A 51 -20.57 3.19 -1.31
N LYS A 52 -20.70 2.31 -0.30
CA LYS A 52 -21.96 2.12 0.44
C LYS A 52 -22.47 3.40 1.08
N LYS A 53 -21.57 4.26 1.54
CA LYS A 53 -21.88 5.57 2.14
C LYS A 53 -22.17 6.64 1.08
N SER A 54 -21.55 6.55 -0.08
CA SER A 54 -21.62 7.50 -1.19
C SER A 54 -21.85 6.76 -2.51
N PRO A 55 -23.08 6.26 -2.78
CA PRO A 55 -23.35 5.38 -3.92
C PRO A 55 -23.12 6.02 -5.29
N ASP A 56 -23.15 7.35 -5.36
CA ASP A 56 -22.90 8.11 -6.58
C ASP A 56 -21.38 8.27 -6.89
N LEU A 57 -20.51 7.74 -6.03
CA LEU A 57 -19.06 7.74 -6.21
C LEU A 57 -18.51 6.33 -6.37
N GLN A 58 -17.78 6.09 -7.45
CA GLN A 58 -17.03 4.87 -7.68
C GLN A 58 -15.52 5.17 -7.64
N ILE A 59 -14.78 4.54 -6.74
CA ILE A 59 -13.32 4.62 -6.70
C ILE A 59 -12.75 3.30 -7.26
N ASN A 60 -12.02 3.40 -8.36
CA ASN A 60 -11.33 2.28 -9.00
C ASN A 60 -9.85 2.32 -8.66
N TYR A 61 -9.25 1.17 -8.37
CA TYR A 61 -7.84 1.10 -8.05
C TYR A 61 -7.14 -0.05 -8.74
N GLN A 62 -6.00 0.25 -9.35
CA GLN A 62 -5.14 -0.74 -10.00
C GLN A 62 -3.92 -1.02 -9.12
N SER A 63 -3.86 -2.22 -8.55
CA SER A 63 -2.73 -2.70 -7.74
C SER A 63 -1.59 -3.16 -8.67
N ILE A 64 -0.72 -2.21 -9.07
CA ILE A 64 0.35 -2.41 -10.08
C ILE A 64 1.75 -2.13 -9.57
N GLY A 65 1.89 -1.88 -8.27
CA GLY A 65 3.13 -1.49 -7.61
C GLY A 65 3.36 0.02 -7.58
N SER A 66 4.12 0.47 -6.56
CA SER A 66 4.36 1.90 -6.29
C SER A 66 4.98 2.64 -7.46
N GLY A 67 5.94 2.02 -8.16
CA GLY A 67 6.56 2.62 -9.34
C GLY A 67 5.56 2.88 -10.47
N GLY A 68 4.61 1.95 -10.67
CA GLY A 68 3.50 2.11 -11.61
C GLY A 68 2.57 3.25 -11.19
N GLY A 69 2.24 3.35 -9.90
CA GLY A 69 1.40 4.42 -9.36
C GLY A 69 2.02 5.80 -9.50
N ILE A 70 3.29 5.95 -9.11
CA ILE A 70 4.05 7.20 -9.28
C ILE A 70 4.09 7.60 -10.76
N LYS A 71 4.37 6.65 -11.65
CA LYS A 71 4.40 6.91 -13.09
C LYS A 71 3.04 7.39 -13.60
N GLN A 72 1.96 6.66 -13.30
CA GLN A 72 0.63 6.99 -13.83
C GLN A 72 0.10 8.33 -13.31
N VAL A 73 0.29 8.65 -12.03
CA VAL A 73 -0.13 9.94 -11.49
C VAL A 73 0.72 11.08 -12.06
N THR A 74 2.02 10.85 -12.29
CA THR A 74 2.90 11.83 -12.94
C THR A 74 2.51 12.02 -14.41
N GLU A 75 2.07 10.98 -15.10
CA GLU A 75 1.57 11.08 -16.47
C GLU A 75 0.15 11.68 -16.55
N GLY A 76 -0.58 11.76 -15.44
CA GLY A 76 -1.95 12.28 -15.40
C GLY A 76 -2.99 11.30 -15.96
N THR A 77 -2.66 10.00 -16.01
CA THR A 77 -3.57 8.94 -16.50
C THR A 77 -4.49 8.40 -15.41
N VAL A 78 -4.24 8.76 -14.15
CA VAL A 78 -5.10 8.48 -12.99
C VAL A 78 -5.29 9.74 -12.15
N ASP A 79 -6.34 9.77 -11.33
CA ASP A 79 -6.67 10.88 -10.46
C ASP A 79 -5.79 10.92 -9.20
N PHE A 80 -5.29 9.77 -8.75
CA PHE A 80 -4.35 9.65 -7.64
C PHE A 80 -3.40 8.46 -7.81
N GLY A 81 -2.23 8.56 -7.20
CA GLY A 81 -1.29 7.45 -7.07
C GLY A 81 -1.28 6.85 -5.67
N ALA A 82 -0.60 5.72 -5.50
CA ALA A 82 -0.28 5.17 -4.19
C ALA A 82 1.12 4.56 -4.16
N SER A 83 1.83 4.76 -3.04
CA SER A 83 3.20 4.29 -2.87
C SER A 83 3.55 4.04 -1.41
N ASP A 84 4.33 2.97 -1.14
CA ASP A 84 4.88 2.68 0.19
C ASP A 84 6.32 3.21 0.35
N GLY A 85 6.88 3.79 -0.72
CA GLY A 85 8.04 4.65 -0.66
C GLY A 85 7.64 6.05 -1.09
N PRO A 86 7.90 7.11 -0.31
CA PRO A 86 7.56 8.46 -0.72
C PRO A 86 8.31 8.83 -2.00
N MET A 87 7.70 9.67 -2.82
CA MET A 87 8.38 10.22 -4.01
C MET A 87 9.64 10.96 -3.59
N ASN A 88 10.73 10.74 -4.30
CA ASN A 88 11.96 11.49 -4.10
C ASN A 88 11.86 12.89 -4.76
N ASP A 89 12.84 13.74 -4.50
CA ASP A 89 12.81 15.12 -4.99
C ASP A 89 12.84 15.23 -6.51
N GLU A 90 13.48 14.29 -7.21
CA GLU A 90 13.46 14.23 -8.68
C GLU A 90 12.06 13.91 -9.21
N GLN A 91 11.37 12.96 -8.58
CA GLN A 91 10.01 12.59 -8.94
C GLN A 91 9.01 13.72 -8.65
N LEU A 92 9.19 14.41 -7.49
CA LEU A 92 8.38 15.60 -7.15
C LEU A 92 8.60 16.72 -8.19
N LYS A 93 9.85 16.96 -8.54
CA LYS A 93 10.19 17.95 -9.57
C LYS A 93 9.61 17.57 -10.93
N ALA A 94 9.71 16.32 -11.35
CA ALA A 94 9.15 15.86 -12.61
C ALA A 94 7.63 16.04 -12.67
N PHE A 95 6.93 15.78 -11.56
CA PHE A 95 5.49 16.03 -11.46
C PHE A 95 5.19 17.54 -11.56
N GLN A 96 5.91 18.37 -10.80
CA GLN A 96 5.74 19.83 -10.77
C GLN A 96 6.02 20.45 -12.15
N ASP A 97 7.09 20.04 -12.82
CA ASP A 97 7.46 20.55 -14.15
C ASP A 97 6.39 20.22 -15.20
N LYS A 98 5.77 19.06 -15.08
CA LYS A 98 4.75 18.60 -16.02
C LYS A 98 3.39 19.25 -15.82
N HIS A 99 2.98 19.45 -14.58
CA HIS A 99 1.62 19.88 -14.24
C HIS A 99 1.52 21.35 -13.79
N GLY A 100 2.62 21.97 -13.39
CA GLY A 100 2.64 23.35 -12.88
C GLY A 100 2.14 23.49 -11.44
N PHE A 101 1.87 22.37 -10.74
CA PHE A 101 1.47 22.31 -9.33
C PHE A 101 2.06 21.09 -8.65
N SER A 102 2.04 21.07 -7.31
CA SER A 102 2.66 19.99 -6.53
C SER A 102 1.79 18.75 -6.41
N ILE A 103 2.42 17.66 -5.99
CA ILE A 103 1.75 16.44 -5.53
C ILE A 103 1.92 16.31 -4.01
N LEU A 104 0.86 15.91 -3.32
CA LEU A 104 0.79 15.80 -1.87
C LEU A 104 0.84 14.34 -1.45
N HIS A 105 1.53 14.07 -0.34
CA HIS A 105 1.56 12.75 0.28
C HIS A 105 0.59 12.71 1.45
N PHE A 106 -0.34 11.76 1.44
CA PHE A 106 -1.26 11.49 2.54
C PHE A 106 -1.00 10.08 3.08
N PRO A 107 -0.36 9.93 4.26
CA PRO A 107 -0.30 8.64 4.94
C PRO A 107 -1.69 8.04 5.10
N THR A 108 -1.83 6.73 5.00
CA THR A 108 -3.16 6.09 5.08
C THR A 108 -3.24 5.09 6.21
N VAL A 109 -2.29 4.19 6.28
CA VAL A 109 -2.12 3.19 7.33
C VAL A 109 -0.64 2.90 7.54
N LEU A 110 -0.35 2.15 8.61
CA LEU A 110 0.95 1.56 8.82
C LEU A 110 0.87 0.05 8.65
N GLY A 111 1.92 -0.53 8.08
CA GLY A 111 2.06 -1.97 7.95
C GLY A 111 3.50 -2.41 8.15
N ALA A 112 3.76 -3.67 7.92
CA ALA A 112 5.06 -4.30 8.11
C ALA A 112 5.42 -5.20 6.93
N ASP A 113 6.68 -5.14 6.50
CA ASP A 113 7.25 -6.19 5.67
C ASP A 113 7.77 -7.31 6.55
N VAL A 114 7.46 -8.54 6.21
CA VAL A 114 7.86 -9.71 6.98
C VAL A 114 8.74 -10.65 6.17
N PRO A 115 9.83 -11.19 6.76
CA PRO A 115 10.56 -12.30 6.16
C PRO A 115 9.67 -13.55 6.18
N THR A 116 9.37 -14.09 5.02
CA THR A 116 8.53 -15.29 4.86
C THR A 116 9.31 -16.36 4.13
N TYR A 117 8.98 -17.63 4.39
CA TYR A 117 9.76 -18.75 3.91
C TYR A 117 8.90 -20.00 3.69
N ASN A 118 9.47 -20.97 2.96
CA ASN A 118 8.87 -22.28 2.71
C ASN A 118 9.92 -23.37 2.94
N ILE A 119 10.00 -23.90 4.17
CA ILE A 119 10.98 -24.92 4.56
C ILE A 119 10.23 -26.15 5.07
N SER A 120 10.37 -27.27 4.38
CA SER A 120 9.77 -28.53 4.80
C SER A 120 10.32 -28.99 6.15
N GLY A 121 9.44 -29.40 7.05
CA GLY A 121 9.79 -29.93 8.37
C GLY A 121 10.14 -28.89 9.43
N VAL A 122 10.11 -27.59 9.10
CA VAL A 122 10.25 -26.49 10.06
C VAL A 122 8.86 -25.95 10.39
N THR A 123 8.39 -26.23 11.59
CA THR A 123 7.03 -25.85 12.06
C THR A 123 7.03 -24.64 13.01
N GLY A 124 8.21 -24.23 13.49
CA GLY A 124 8.37 -23.10 14.40
C GLY A 124 8.61 -21.76 13.69
N GLU A 125 8.40 -20.69 14.44
CA GLU A 125 8.79 -19.35 13.98
C GLU A 125 10.31 -19.20 14.02
N LEU A 126 10.89 -18.73 12.91
CA LEU A 126 12.32 -18.46 12.83
C LEU A 126 12.64 -17.03 13.27
N ASN A 127 13.82 -16.88 13.84
CA ASN A 127 14.42 -15.60 14.22
C ASN A 127 15.46 -15.20 13.16
N PHE A 128 15.37 -13.97 12.70
CA PHE A 128 16.32 -13.42 11.75
C PHE A 128 17.03 -12.20 12.33
N THR A 129 18.34 -12.20 12.29
CA THR A 129 19.13 -10.99 12.60
C THR A 129 19.25 -10.12 11.35
N PRO A 130 19.51 -8.80 11.52
CA PRO A 130 19.78 -7.91 10.39
C PRO A 130 20.88 -8.42 9.47
N GLU A 131 21.96 -8.95 10.07
CA GLU A 131 23.11 -9.50 9.37
C GLU A 131 22.74 -10.72 8.53
N ALA A 132 21.91 -11.64 9.08
CA ALA A 132 21.47 -12.81 8.36
C ALA A 132 20.61 -12.44 7.14
N ILE A 133 19.64 -11.52 7.32
CA ILE A 133 18.78 -11.06 6.22
C ILE A 133 19.64 -10.41 5.12
N ALA A 134 20.51 -9.48 5.48
CA ALA A 134 21.38 -8.81 4.52
C ALA A 134 22.29 -9.80 3.77
N ALA A 135 22.87 -10.76 4.48
CA ALA A 135 23.76 -11.76 3.89
C ALA A 135 23.04 -12.72 2.93
N ILE A 136 21.77 -13.07 3.23
CA ILE A 136 20.93 -13.88 2.32
C ILE A 136 20.68 -13.11 1.01
N PHE A 137 20.24 -11.85 1.09
CA PHE A 137 19.93 -11.06 -0.11
C PHE A 137 21.18 -10.62 -0.89
N LEU A 138 22.36 -10.58 -0.22
CA LEU A 138 23.66 -10.41 -0.89
C LEU A 138 24.18 -11.71 -1.53
N GLY A 139 23.51 -12.84 -1.36
CA GLY A 139 23.95 -14.16 -1.86
C GLY A 139 25.15 -14.74 -1.12
N LYS A 140 25.44 -14.27 0.10
CA LYS A 140 26.55 -14.77 0.94
C LYS A 140 26.14 -15.94 1.80
N VAL A 141 24.92 -15.90 2.33
CA VAL A 141 24.28 -17.02 3.03
C VAL A 141 23.38 -17.72 2.03
N THR A 142 23.78 -18.94 1.67
CA THR A 142 23.09 -19.72 0.62
C THR A 142 22.39 -20.96 1.15
N LYS A 143 22.57 -21.32 2.43
CA LYS A 143 21.98 -22.51 3.04
C LYS A 143 21.22 -22.18 4.31
N TRP A 144 20.15 -22.90 4.57
CA TRP A 144 19.32 -22.68 5.76
C TRP A 144 20.05 -22.98 7.08
N ASN A 145 20.95 -23.97 7.10
CA ASN A 145 21.76 -24.30 8.28
C ASN A 145 23.04 -23.44 8.44
N ASP A 146 23.16 -22.35 7.72
CA ASP A 146 24.26 -21.41 7.89
C ASP A 146 24.33 -20.91 9.34
N PRO A 147 25.52 -20.76 9.94
CA PRO A 147 25.69 -20.31 11.32
C PRO A 147 24.98 -18.98 11.66
N LEU A 148 24.84 -18.05 10.71
CA LEU A 148 24.13 -16.79 10.92
C LEU A 148 22.61 -17.01 11.14
N ILE A 149 22.03 -18.04 10.52
CA ILE A 149 20.62 -18.39 10.73
C ILE A 149 20.51 -19.33 11.94
N ALA A 150 21.27 -20.41 11.98
CA ALA A 150 21.22 -21.44 13.01
C ALA A 150 21.53 -20.88 14.41
N GLY A 151 22.45 -19.92 14.51
CA GLY A 151 22.82 -19.28 15.77
C GLY A 151 21.68 -18.54 16.47
N ALA A 152 20.76 -17.97 15.69
CA ALA A 152 19.55 -17.30 16.18
C ALA A 152 18.38 -18.27 16.43
N ASN A 153 18.49 -19.53 15.99
CA ASN A 153 17.42 -20.55 15.98
C ASN A 153 17.85 -21.85 16.70
N LYS A 154 18.48 -21.71 17.85
CA LYS A 154 18.94 -22.87 18.64
C LYS A 154 17.78 -23.82 18.94
N GLY A 155 17.99 -25.11 18.69
CA GLY A 155 16.97 -26.14 18.87
C GLY A 155 16.06 -26.38 17.67
N VAL A 156 16.14 -25.57 16.61
CA VAL A 156 15.47 -25.83 15.34
C VAL A 156 16.41 -26.62 14.43
N ASN A 157 15.96 -27.76 13.92
CA ASN A 157 16.72 -28.56 12.95
C ASN A 157 16.56 -27.95 11.55
N LEU A 158 17.46 -27.00 11.20
CA LEU A 158 17.47 -26.37 9.89
C LEU A 158 18.15 -27.29 8.84
N PRO A 159 17.56 -27.46 7.66
CA PRO A 159 18.14 -28.32 6.62
C PRO A 159 19.38 -27.68 5.98
N GLY A 160 20.27 -28.51 5.46
CA GLY A 160 21.42 -28.07 4.64
C GLY A 160 21.06 -27.66 3.21
N SER A 161 19.78 -27.48 2.91
CA SER A 161 19.27 -27.10 1.59
C SER A 161 19.66 -25.67 1.24
N GLU A 162 19.81 -25.41 -0.06
CA GLU A 162 20.04 -24.07 -0.58
C GLU A 162 18.80 -23.19 -0.44
N ILE A 163 19.01 -21.92 -0.13
CA ILE A 163 17.98 -20.88 -0.04
C ILE A 163 17.67 -20.35 -1.44
N VAL A 164 16.42 -20.41 -1.84
CA VAL A 164 15.92 -19.74 -3.06
C VAL A 164 15.36 -18.38 -2.65
N VAL A 165 16.11 -17.32 -2.91
CA VAL A 165 15.66 -15.95 -2.61
C VAL A 165 14.55 -15.54 -3.58
N VAL A 166 13.49 -14.92 -3.04
CA VAL A 166 12.38 -14.38 -3.84
C VAL A 166 12.22 -12.90 -3.52
N HIS A 167 12.16 -12.07 -4.55
CA HIS A 167 12.02 -10.61 -4.44
C HIS A 167 10.97 -10.09 -5.42
N ARG A 168 10.70 -8.79 -5.39
CA ARG A 168 9.78 -8.15 -6.34
C ARG A 168 10.45 -7.91 -7.69
N SER A 169 9.67 -8.09 -8.77
CA SER A 169 10.11 -7.83 -10.15
C SER A 169 9.56 -6.53 -10.73
N ASP A 170 8.60 -5.89 -10.05
CA ASP A 170 7.99 -4.61 -10.42
C ASP A 170 8.56 -3.47 -9.57
N GLY A 171 8.25 -2.23 -9.93
CA GLY A 171 8.54 -1.05 -9.10
C GLY A 171 7.68 -1.07 -7.83
N SER A 172 8.26 -1.44 -6.69
CA SER A 172 7.57 -1.85 -5.48
C SER A 172 7.90 -0.98 -4.27
N GLY A 173 6.89 -0.49 -3.58
CA GLY A 173 7.08 0.18 -2.29
C GLY A 173 7.50 -0.80 -1.19
N THR A 174 6.99 -2.04 -1.19
CA THR A 174 7.46 -3.13 -0.31
C THR A 174 8.97 -3.35 -0.50
N THR A 175 9.45 -3.36 -1.74
CA THR A 175 10.90 -3.36 -2.02
C THR A 175 11.61 -2.13 -1.46
N TYR A 176 11.01 -0.93 -1.59
CA TYR A 176 11.60 0.28 -1.01
C TYR A 176 11.78 0.16 0.50
N ILE A 177 10.76 -0.31 1.22
CA ILE A 177 10.80 -0.51 2.68
C ILE A 177 11.89 -1.52 3.05
N TRP A 178 11.89 -2.68 2.36
CA TRP A 178 12.87 -3.73 2.60
C TRP A 178 14.31 -3.27 2.36
N THR A 179 14.55 -2.59 1.25
CA THR A 179 15.90 -2.11 0.88
C THR A 179 16.33 -0.88 1.68
N ASP A 180 15.40 -0.03 2.15
CA ASP A 180 15.68 1.03 3.11
C ASP A 180 16.14 0.45 4.45
N TYR A 181 15.44 -0.58 4.94
CA TYR A 181 15.89 -1.32 6.13
C TYR A 181 17.29 -1.94 5.93
N LEU A 182 17.50 -2.68 4.84
CA LEU A 182 18.80 -3.31 4.56
C LEU A 182 19.93 -2.27 4.44
N SER A 183 19.64 -1.11 3.89
CA SER A 183 20.62 -0.01 3.77
C SER A 183 20.97 0.63 5.11
N LYS A 184 20.10 0.53 6.13
CA LYS A 184 20.36 1.03 7.49
C LYS A 184 21.17 0.04 8.33
N VAL A 185 20.98 -1.26 8.10
CA VAL A 185 21.57 -2.31 8.93
C VAL A 185 22.80 -2.99 8.31
N SER A 186 23.14 -2.66 7.06
CA SER A 186 24.28 -3.23 6.34
C SER A 186 24.94 -2.19 5.44
N ASP A 187 26.14 -1.75 5.80
CA ASP A 187 26.94 -0.84 4.97
C ASP A 187 27.29 -1.46 3.60
N GLU A 188 27.49 -2.78 3.57
CA GLU A 188 27.76 -3.47 2.31
C GLU A 188 26.57 -3.43 1.38
N TRP A 189 25.35 -3.70 1.89
CA TRP A 189 24.13 -3.56 1.11
C TRP A 189 23.96 -2.12 0.61
N LYS A 190 24.09 -1.15 1.52
CA LYS A 190 23.99 0.28 1.21
C LYS A 190 24.89 0.71 0.06
N ASN A 191 26.15 0.23 0.08
CA ASN A 191 27.15 0.65 -0.90
C ASN A 191 27.06 -0.11 -2.23
N LYS A 192 26.61 -1.38 -2.22
CA LYS A 192 26.56 -2.24 -3.43
C LYS A 192 25.22 -2.20 -4.14
N VAL A 193 24.13 -2.11 -3.40
CA VAL A 193 22.76 -2.23 -3.92
C VAL A 193 21.95 -0.95 -3.68
N GLY A 194 22.01 -0.42 -2.44
CA GLY A 194 21.25 0.75 -2.04
C GLY A 194 19.76 0.47 -1.79
N LYS A 195 18.95 1.52 -1.90
CA LYS A 195 17.51 1.46 -1.70
C LYS A 195 16.74 2.07 -2.86
N GLY A 196 15.54 1.54 -3.11
CA GLY A 196 14.65 2.03 -4.15
C GLY A 196 13.42 1.16 -4.32
N THR A 197 12.47 1.63 -5.10
CA THR A 197 11.32 0.81 -5.53
C THR A 197 11.73 -0.29 -6.51
N SER A 198 12.93 -0.16 -7.08
CA SER A 198 13.58 -1.14 -7.95
C SER A 198 15.07 -1.07 -7.71
N VAL A 199 15.73 -2.20 -7.53
CA VAL A 199 17.18 -2.31 -7.33
C VAL A 199 17.75 -3.44 -8.18
N ASN A 200 19.06 -3.44 -8.37
CA ASN A 200 19.76 -4.57 -9.01
C ASN A 200 19.97 -5.67 -7.97
N TRP A 201 19.05 -6.61 -7.92
CA TRP A 201 19.11 -7.72 -6.97
C TRP A 201 20.33 -8.60 -7.23
N PRO A 202 21.18 -8.87 -6.22
CA PRO A 202 22.33 -9.77 -6.40
C PRO A 202 21.94 -11.21 -6.72
N VAL A 203 20.84 -11.69 -6.16
CA VAL A 203 20.34 -13.07 -6.29
C VAL A 203 18.82 -13.09 -6.22
N GLY A 204 18.20 -14.15 -6.71
CA GLY A 204 16.80 -14.46 -6.46
C GLY A 204 15.93 -14.50 -7.71
N LEU A 205 14.67 -14.86 -7.49
CA LEU A 205 13.59 -14.94 -8.46
C LEU A 205 12.63 -13.76 -8.24
N GLY A 206 12.15 -13.18 -9.33
CA GLY A 206 11.24 -12.04 -9.29
C GLY A 206 9.78 -12.42 -9.34
N GLY A 207 8.97 -11.98 -8.36
CA GLY A 207 7.51 -12.04 -8.34
C GLY A 207 6.86 -10.68 -8.53
N LYS A 208 5.82 -10.59 -9.35
CA LYS A 208 5.08 -9.34 -9.54
C LYS A 208 4.03 -9.14 -8.43
N GLY A 209 4.09 -8.01 -7.74
CA GLY A 209 3.20 -7.70 -6.62
C GLY A 209 3.53 -8.51 -5.37
N ASN A 210 2.91 -8.19 -4.25
CA ASN A 210 2.97 -9.03 -3.03
C ASN A 210 2.37 -10.42 -3.31
N GLU A 211 1.33 -10.48 -4.12
CA GLU A 211 0.65 -11.71 -4.55
C GLU A 211 1.60 -12.66 -5.28
N GLY A 212 2.37 -12.12 -6.23
CA GLY A 212 3.32 -12.91 -7.02
C GLY A 212 4.48 -13.43 -6.18
N VAL A 213 5.01 -12.63 -5.26
CA VAL A 213 6.04 -13.07 -4.31
C VAL A 213 5.50 -14.15 -3.37
N ALA A 214 4.31 -13.93 -2.77
CA ALA A 214 3.67 -14.92 -1.90
C ALA A 214 3.44 -16.25 -2.64
N GLY A 215 2.93 -16.19 -3.88
CA GLY A 215 2.71 -17.36 -4.73
C GLY A 215 4.00 -18.13 -5.03
N LEU A 216 5.08 -17.41 -5.40
CA LEU A 216 6.39 -18.03 -5.67
C LEU A 216 6.97 -18.71 -4.43
N ILE A 217 6.93 -18.05 -3.26
CA ILE A 217 7.45 -18.63 -2.02
C ILE A 217 6.67 -19.90 -1.66
N LYS A 218 5.35 -19.89 -1.75
CA LYS A 218 4.51 -21.08 -1.45
C LYS A 218 4.82 -22.27 -2.37
N GLN A 219 5.12 -22.01 -3.63
CA GLN A 219 5.36 -23.05 -4.64
C GLN A 219 6.83 -23.51 -4.71
N THR A 220 7.76 -22.76 -4.14
CA THR A 220 9.18 -23.02 -4.24
C THR A 220 9.72 -23.57 -2.92
N PRO A 221 10.11 -24.85 -2.85
CA PRO A 221 10.76 -25.41 -1.67
C PRO A 221 12.03 -24.62 -1.31
N ASN A 222 12.26 -24.43 -0.02
CA ASN A 222 13.39 -23.69 0.54
C ASN A 222 13.46 -22.20 0.14
N ALA A 223 12.33 -21.63 -0.31
CA ALA A 223 12.26 -20.22 -0.62
C ALA A 223 12.34 -19.34 0.64
N PHE A 224 12.96 -18.18 0.46
CA PHE A 224 13.00 -17.07 1.41
C PHE A 224 12.74 -15.75 0.69
N GLY A 225 11.84 -14.94 1.20
CA GLY A 225 11.54 -13.63 0.61
C GLY A 225 10.82 -12.72 1.61
N TYR A 226 10.19 -11.69 1.09
CA TYR A 226 9.45 -10.70 1.89
C TYR A 226 8.13 -10.35 1.23
N VAL A 227 7.13 -10.12 2.06
CA VAL A 227 5.82 -9.58 1.67
C VAL A 227 5.31 -8.65 2.76
N GLU A 228 4.30 -7.86 2.45
CA GLU A 228 3.53 -7.19 3.49
C GLU A 228 2.78 -8.23 4.35
N LEU A 229 2.65 -7.96 5.65
CA LEU A 229 2.16 -8.89 6.68
C LEU A 229 0.82 -9.56 6.33
N ILE A 230 -0.16 -8.80 5.81
CA ILE A 230 -1.48 -9.37 5.50
C ILE A 230 -1.40 -10.46 4.44
N TYR A 231 -0.48 -10.37 3.49
CA TYR A 231 -0.28 -11.40 2.47
C TYR A 231 0.27 -12.69 3.06
N ALA A 232 1.14 -12.61 4.06
CA ALA A 232 1.59 -13.79 4.77
C ALA A 232 0.44 -14.43 5.57
N ILE A 233 -0.36 -13.63 6.26
CA ILE A 233 -1.51 -14.08 7.05
C ILE A 233 -2.58 -14.71 6.16
N GLN A 234 -3.04 -14.04 5.11
CA GLN A 234 -4.10 -14.52 4.23
C GLN A 234 -3.71 -15.79 3.45
N ASN A 235 -2.43 -15.95 3.19
CA ASN A 235 -1.91 -17.13 2.51
C ASN A 235 -1.46 -18.25 3.44
N ASN A 236 -1.63 -18.11 4.78
CA ASN A 236 -1.17 -19.06 5.80
C ASN A 236 0.33 -19.38 5.67
N MET A 237 1.13 -18.35 5.37
CA MET A 237 2.58 -18.49 5.21
C MET A 237 3.29 -18.29 6.55
N PRO A 238 4.32 -19.07 6.88
CA PRO A 238 5.14 -18.79 8.03
C PRO A 238 5.94 -17.50 7.78
N TYR A 239 6.08 -16.68 8.81
CA TYR A 239 6.96 -15.53 8.79
C TYR A 239 7.72 -15.42 10.10
N GLY A 240 8.94 -14.88 10.01
CA GLY A 240 9.88 -14.85 11.10
C GLY A 240 9.85 -13.58 11.94
N LYS A 241 10.45 -13.67 13.12
CA LYS A 241 10.78 -12.51 13.96
C LYS A 241 12.06 -11.87 13.44
N VAL A 242 12.13 -10.56 13.54
CA VAL A 242 13.33 -9.79 13.17
C VAL A 242 13.90 -9.12 14.41
N LYS A 243 15.22 -9.20 14.56
CA LYS A 243 15.93 -8.55 15.66
C LYS A 243 15.97 -7.05 15.41
N ASN A 244 15.43 -6.27 16.33
CA ASN A 244 15.43 -4.80 16.24
C ASN A 244 16.70 -4.16 16.80
N SER A 245 16.84 -2.84 16.64
CA SER A 245 17.98 -2.06 17.14
C SER A 245 18.21 -2.13 18.65
N SER A 246 17.19 -2.53 19.43
CA SER A 246 17.31 -2.79 20.88
C SER A 246 17.74 -4.24 21.21
N GLY A 247 18.02 -5.07 20.20
CA GLY A 247 18.47 -6.46 20.35
C GLY A 247 17.37 -7.48 20.63
N GLN A 248 16.09 -7.09 20.52
CA GLN A 248 14.94 -7.96 20.75
C GLN A 248 14.45 -8.57 19.45
N PHE A 249 14.09 -9.87 19.44
CA PHE A 249 13.40 -10.49 18.32
C PHE A 249 11.91 -10.17 18.39
N ILE A 250 11.43 -9.34 17.47
CA ILE A 250 10.05 -8.87 17.42
C ILE A 250 9.31 -9.57 16.28
N LYS A 251 8.14 -10.12 16.58
CA LYS A 251 7.17 -10.56 15.57
C LYS A 251 6.41 -9.34 15.07
N ALA A 252 6.15 -9.27 13.77
CA ALA A 252 5.32 -8.21 13.22
C ALA A 252 3.89 -8.36 13.75
N ASP A 253 3.41 -7.32 14.42
CA ASP A 253 2.04 -7.15 14.89
C ASP A 253 1.68 -5.65 14.96
N LEU A 254 0.42 -5.35 15.23
CA LEU A 254 -0.09 -3.98 15.31
C LEU A 254 0.66 -3.14 16.36
N ALA A 255 1.00 -3.74 17.51
CA ALA A 255 1.70 -3.06 18.61
C ALA A 255 3.14 -2.70 18.21
N GLY A 256 3.86 -3.63 17.57
CA GLY A 256 5.21 -3.41 17.10
C GLY A 256 5.31 -2.36 15.99
N VAL A 257 4.34 -2.35 15.07
CA VAL A 257 4.24 -1.34 14.00
C VAL A 257 3.91 0.04 14.59
N THR A 258 2.96 0.12 15.52
CA THR A 258 2.60 1.37 16.21
C THR A 258 3.79 1.92 17.01
N ALA A 259 4.56 1.04 17.68
CA ALA A 259 5.75 1.43 18.43
C ALA A 259 6.83 2.02 17.50
N ALA A 260 7.01 1.46 16.29
CA ALA A 260 7.96 1.98 15.30
C ALA A 260 7.58 3.38 14.82
N ALA A 261 6.28 3.69 14.72
CA ALA A 261 5.80 5.00 14.27
C ALA A 261 5.84 6.09 15.35
N ALA A 262 5.91 5.73 16.64
CA ALA A 262 5.73 6.67 17.74
C ALA A 262 6.73 7.85 17.75
N GLY A 263 7.98 7.61 17.35
CA GLY A 263 9.01 8.64 17.26
C GLY A 263 8.78 9.60 16.08
N ALA A 264 8.40 9.04 14.93
CA ALA A 264 8.14 9.78 13.71
C ALA A 264 6.87 10.64 13.80
N ALA A 265 5.84 10.16 14.49
CA ALA A 265 4.58 10.87 14.66
C ALA A 265 4.75 12.26 15.29
N LYS A 266 5.65 12.38 16.28
CA LYS A 266 5.95 13.65 16.97
C LYS A 266 6.68 14.65 16.09
N ASN A 267 7.48 14.16 15.13
CA ASN A 267 8.35 14.96 14.27
C ASN A 267 8.01 14.78 12.78
N MET A 268 6.73 14.48 12.49
CA MET A 268 6.27 14.28 11.12
C MET A 268 6.52 15.53 10.28
N PRO A 269 7.28 15.45 9.17
CA PRO A 269 7.52 16.58 8.28
C PRO A 269 6.21 17.06 7.64
N ASP A 270 6.20 18.29 7.11
CA ASP A 270 4.99 18.88 6.52
C ASP A 270 4.55 18.16 5.24
N ASP A 271 5.47 17.56 4.54
CA ASP A 271 5.22 16.77 3.34
C ASP A 271 4.98 15.27 3.63
N PHE A 272 4.95 14.87 4.90
CA PHE A 272 4.71 13.49 5.37
C PHE A 272 5.70 12.43 4.87
N ARG A 273 6.81 12.81 4.25
CA ARG A 273 7.81 11.88 3.74
C ARG A 273 8.79 11.49 4.84
N VAL A 274 8.58 10.33 5.45
CA VAL A 274 9.39 9.84 6.56
C VAL A 274 9.60 8.33 6.45
N SER A 275 10.77 7.85 6.85
CA SER A 275 11.05 6.42 7.02
C SER A 275 11.03 6.05 8.51
N ILE A 276 10.37 4.95 8.84
CA ILE A 276 10.32 4.36 10.18
C ILE A 276 10.93 2.95 10.23
N THR A 277 11.64 2.54 9.19
CA THR A 277 12.43 1.29 9.25
C THR A 277 13.57 1.46 10.25
N ASP A 278 13.89 0.38 10.96
CA ASP A 278 14.87 0.32 12.05
C ASP A 278 14.65 1.40 13.14
N ALA A 279 13.38 1.74 13.39
CA ALA A 279 13.03 2.71 14.41
C ALA A 279 13.48 2.24 15.81
N PRO A 280 13.96 3.16 16.67
CA PRO A 280 14.36 2.83 18.03
C PRO A 280 13.14 2.41 18.87
N GLY A 281 13.36 1.50 19.82
CA GLY A 281 12.35 1.05 20.76
C GLY A 281 12.40 -0.45 21.04
N LYS A 282 12.21 -0.85 22.29
CA LYS A 282 12.31 -2.26 22.69
C LYS A 282 11.28 -3.16 21.98
N THR A 283 10.12 -2.62 21.67
CA THR A 283 9.00 -3.36 21.05
C THR A 283 8.75 -2.97 19.60
N ALA A 284 9.52 -2.02 19.03
CA ALA A 284 9.36 -1.58 17.67
C ALA A 284 9.71 -2.71 16.68
N TYR A 285 8.79 -2.99 15.74
CA TYR A 285 9.08 -3.91 14.65
C TYR A 285 9.95 -3.18 13.60
N PRO A 286 11.11 -3.74 13.22
CA PRO A 286 12.11 -2.95 12.51
C PRO A 286 11.81 -2.70 11.03
N ILE A 287 10.91 -3.47 10.40
CA ILE A 287 10.58 -3.32 8.98
C ILE A 287 9.15 -2.81 8.84
N SER A 288 8.88 -1.69 9.53
CA SER A 288 7.57 -1.00 9.52
C SER A 288 7.62 0.22 8.59
N SER A 289 6.48 0.56 8.02
CA SER A 289 6.32 1.76 7.19
C SER A 289 4.92 2.32 7.22
N PHE A 290 4.81 3.60 6.90
CA PHE A 290 3.58 4.17 6.35
C PHE A 290 3.39 3.71 4.90
N THR A 291 2.19 3.89 4.38
CA THR A 291 1.89 3.90 2.94
C THR A 291 1.11 5.17 2.63
N TRP A 292 1.26 5.71 1.45
CA TRP A 292 0.74 7.03 1.08
C TRP A 292 -0.16 6.98 -0.13
N LEU A 293 -1.24 7.76 -0.11
CA LEU A 293 -1.87 8.26 -1.32
C LEU A 293 -1.10 9.48 -1.83
N LEU A 294 -0.91 9.53 -3.13
CA LEU A 294 -0.25 10.60 -3.85
C LEU A 294 -1.33 11.42 -4.57
N ILE A 295 -1.66 12.58 -4.02
CA ILE A 295 -2.79 13.40 -4.44
C ILE A 295 -2.30 14.67 -5.15
N PRO A 296 -2.69 14.94 -6.41
CA PRO A 296 -2.45 16.22 -7.04
C PRO A 296 -2.99 17.37 -6.16
N SER A 297 -2.20 18.43 -5.98
CA SER A 297 -2.67 19.58 -5.17
C SER A 297 -3.75 20.39 -5.87
N LYS A 298 -3.98 20.17 -7.17
CA LYS A 298 -4.98 20.89 -7.96
C LYS A 298 -5.71 19.94 -8.90
N PHE A 299 -7.03 20.07 -8.98
CA PHE A 299 -7.90 19.35 -9.89
C PHE A 299 -8.58 20.33 -10.84
N SER A 300 -8.70 19.98 -12.11
CA SER A 300 -9.50 20.73 -13.09
C SER A 300 -11.01 20.47 -12.90
N ASP A 301 -11.36 19.29 -12.38
CA ASP A 301 -12.73 18.89 -12.05
C ASP A 301 -12.98 19.07 -10.55
N GLY A 302 -13.82 20.04 -10.21
CA GLY A 302 -14.19 20.33 -8.82
C GLY A 302 -14.93 19.18 -8.14
N SER A 303 -15.71 18.39 -8.89
CA SER A 303 -16.42 17.22 -8.35
C SER A 303 -15.46 16.12 -7.93
N LYS A 304 -14.43 15.86 -8.73
CA LYS A 304 -13.36 14.89 -8.37
C LYS A 304 -12.55 15.37 -7.17
N ARG A 305 -12.19 16.65 -7.12
CA ARG A 305 -11.54 17.26 -5.94
C ARG A 305 -12.33 17.01 -4.66
N ASP A 306 -13.64 17.37 -4.70
CA ASP A 306 -14.50 17.29 -3.52
C ASP A 306 -14.72 15.81 -3.10
N ALA A 307 -14.86 14.90 -4.06
CA ALA A 307 -14.95 13.47 -3.81
C ALA A 307 -13.68 12.90 -3.15
N ILE A 308 -12.50 13.26 -3.64
CA ILE A 308 -11.22 12.84 -3.04
C ILE A 308 -11.08 13.42 -1.62
N LYS A 309 -11.39 14.70 -1.42
CA LYS A 309 -11.37 15.31 -0.07
C LYS A 309 -12.35 14.64 0.88
N GLY A 310 -13.55 14.30 0.39
CA GLY A 310 -14.56 13.57 1.15
C GLY A 310 -14.09 12.18 1.57
N PHE A 311 -13.50 11.43 0.63
CA PHE A 311 -12.91 10.13 0.92
C PHE A 311 -11.75 10.21 1.93
N LEU A 312 -10.80 11.12 1.74
CA LEU A 312 -9.67 11.32 2.67
C LEU A 312 -10.15 11.69 4.07
N LYS A 313 -11.15 12.57 4.19
CA LYS A 313 -11.75 12.91 5.49
C LYS A 313 -12.36 11.69 6.17
N TRP A 314 -13.10 10.88 5.44
CA TRP A 314 -13.68 9.63 5.95
C TRP A 314 -12.60 8.61 6.32
N MET A 315 -11.58 8.45 5.48
CA MET A 315 -10.44 7.57 5.73
C MET A 315 -9.73 7.92 7.05
N LEU A 316 -9.54 9.21 7.33
CA LEU A 316 -8.90 9.71 8.55
C LEU A 316 -9.77 9.58 9.82
N THR A 317 -11.05 9.26 9.67
CA THR A 317 -12.00 9.11 10.78
C THR A 317 -12.55 7.69 10.86
N ASP A 318 -13.68 7.42 10.18
CA ASP A 318 -14.37 6.12 10.25
C ASP A 318 -13.49 4.99 9.67
N GLY A 319 -12.79 5.27 8.55
CA GLY A 319 -11.92 4.30 7.87
C GLY A 319 -10.80 3.76 8.76
N GLN A 320 -10.24 4.58 9.65
CA GLN A 320 -9.22 4.12 10.61
C GLN A 320 -9.73 3.05 11.57
N ASN A 321 -11.04 2.94 11.81
CA ASN A 321 -11.59 1.91 12.69
C ASN A 321 -11.62 0.51 12.07
N GLU A 322 -11.38 0.42 10.77
CA GLU A 322 -11.42 -0.84 10.02
C GLU A 322 -10.04 -1.48 9.78
N THR A 323 -8.96 -0.75 10.09
CA THR A 323 -7.59 -1.14 9.71
C THR A 323 -7.09 -2.38 10.41
N GLU A 324 -7.39 -2.53 11.70
CA GLU A 324 -6.89 -3.62 12.54
C GLU A 324 -7.40 -5.00 12.10
N ALA A 325 -8.61 -5.06 11.54
CA ALA A 325 -9.20 -6.29 11.00
C ALA A 325 -8.38 -6.89 9.85
N LEU A 326 -7.58 -6.06 9.17
CA LEU A 326 -6.67 -6.45 8.10
C LEU A 326 -5.19 -6.32 8.50
N SER A 327 -4.90 -6.32 9.80
CA SER A 327 -3.54 -6.26 10.35
C SER A 327 -2.74 -4.99 9.98
N TYR A 328 -3.43 -3.90 9.64
CA TYR A 328 -2.80 -2.58 9.52
C TYR A 328 -2.98 -1.78 10.80
N ALA A 329 -1.93 -1.11 11.24
CA ALA A 329 -2.02 -0.21 12.38
C ALA A 329 -2.61 1.14 11.96
N LYS A 330 -3.40 1.73 12.87
CA LYS A 330 -3.98 3.07 12.70
C LYS A 330 -2.89 4.13 12.64
N LEU A 331 -3.19 5.20 11.94
CA LEU A 331 -2.36 6.39 11.99
C LEU A 331 -2.33 6.98 13.41
N PRO A 332 -1.17 7.44 13.89
CA PRO A 332 -1.08 8.21 15.13
C PRO A 332 -1.96 9.46 15.09
N LYS A 333 -2.55 9.83 16.23
CA LYS A 333 -3.49 10.97 16.33
C LYS A 333 -2.87 12.29 15.84
N GLU A 334 -1.59 12.50 16.10
CA GLU A 334 -0.83 13.68 15.67
C GLU A 334 -0.73 13.73 14.14
N VAL A 335 -0.54 12.58 13.49
CA VAL A 335 -0.51 12.47 12.02
C VAL A 335 -1.89 12.78 11.44
N VAL A 336 -2.95 12.17 11.98
CA VAL A 336 -4.35 12.44 11.56
C VAL A 336 -4.69 13.92 11.69
N ALA A 337 -4.31 14.55 12.81
CA ALA A 337 -4.58 15.99 13.02
C ALA A 337 -3.83 16.88 12.01
N LYS A 338 -2.59 16.51 11.66
CA LYS A 338 -1.79 17.22 10.66
C LYS A 338 -2.36 17.05 9.24
N GLU A 339 -2.75 15.82 8.87
CA GLU A 339 -3.36 15.54 7.58
C GLU A 339 -4.72 16.22 7.41
N THR A 340 -5.54 16.26 8.46
CA THR A 340 -6.84 16.97 8.43
C THR A 340 -6.66 18.43 8.04
N LYS A 341 -5.58 19.09 8.50
CA LYS A 341 -5.24 20.45 8.07
C LYS A 341 -4.75 20.48 6.63
N ALA A 342 -3.93 19.49 6.24
CA ALA A 342 -3.36 19.40 4.90
C ALA A 342 -4.41 19.18 3.80
N LEU A 343 -5.63 18.69 4.13
CA LEU A 343 -6.76 18.61 3.18
C LEU A 343 -7.10 20.00 2.57
N GLY A 344 -6.78 21.09 3.28
CA GLY A 344 -6.94 22.46 2.77
C GLY A 344 -6.04 22.78 1.56
N ASN A 345 -4.95 22.05 1.38
CA ASN A 345 -4.00 22.27 0.28
C ASN A 345 -4.47 21.64 -1.06
N ILE A 346 -5.57 20.87 -1.06
CA ILE A 346 -6.17 20.32 -2.27
C ILE A 346 -7.16 21.34 -2.83
N GLN A 347 -6.85 21.89 -4.04
CA GLN A 347 -7.59 22.96 -4.73
C GLN A 347 -8.34 22.45 -5.96
#